data_d98322befe49d4152ee5a0176c20e70f
#
_entry.id   d98322befe49d4152ee5a0176c20e70f
#
_cell.length_a   1.000
_cell.length_b   1.000
_cell.length_c   1.000
_cell.angle_alpha   90.00
_cell.angle_beta   90.00
_cell.angle_gamma   90.00
#
_symmetry.space_group_name_H-M   'P 1'
#
loop_
_entity.id
_entity.type
_entity.pdbx_description
1 polymer ?
#
loop_
_entity_poly.entity_id
_entity_poly.type
_entity_poly.pdbx_seq_one_letter_code
_entity_poly.pdbx_strand_id
1 'polypeptide(L)'
;MRILLLCSSFNGLTQRAWLELRRAGHDVSVELAVSQEAMVEAAELAKPDLIICPFLKERVPDGLWRAYRTVIIHPGPPGDRGPSSLDWAIADAEPEWGVTALQAVEEMDAGPIWGFRTFPMPAEPPRKSALYNGPVADAAVELVAEVAAKAGESSFVPEPLDYRSPEVRGRLRRAMRHSDREFAWEEPTQDIVRRVRAADGAPGGRARLCDLPVRVFDVYRGPELEGTPGQVAARREGAVLVHTGDGTVWVGHLRLEKEGAIKLPAAMALGELVAQVPERSGYSEITYDRSEGVGVVSFDFYNGAMSTDQCRRLASALRYAVAQDTRVLVVRGGEVFSNGIHLNVIDAARHPELEAWMNINAINAVCREIAACTTQLVVASIGGNAGAGGVMMGLGADRVIIRDSVVLNPHYRTMGLFGSELWTYTLPRRVGAERARRLTQDALPIGAAEAVECGLADRALGGSRLDFERRVLEYAERLAADPGYDRLLAGRRSVREVDERRKPLDAYRAEELAEMSRDMFDDRSGFREARRAFVHKAKAQATPEHLARHRELSGASAPSGTGASHM
;
A
#
# COMPACT_ATOMS: atom_id res chain seq x y z
N MET A 1 0.15 24.32 -16.30
CA MET A 1 0.33 25.08 -15.04
C MET A 1 1.46 24.47 -14.24
N ARG A 2 2.12 25.27 -13.41
CA ARG A 2 3.05 24.81 -12.39
C ARG A 2 2.24 24.46 -11.13
N ILE A 3 2.30 23.21 -10.70
CA ILE A 3 1.55 22.73 -9.55
C ILE A 3 2.53 22.22 -8.49
N LEU A 4 2.39 22.70 -7.26
CA LEU A 4 3.11 22.19 -6.11
C LEU A 4 2.19 21.25 -5.32
N LEU A 5 2.56 19.97 -5.23
CA LEU A 5 1.93 19.03 -4.30
C LEU A 5 2.58 19.17 -2.93
N LEU A 6 1.83 19.63 -1.95
CA LEU A 6 2.27 19.75 -0.56
C LEU A 6 1.67 18.61 0.26
N CYS A 7 2.50 17.77 0.86
CA CYS A 7 2.02 16.54 1.51
C CYS A 7 2.87 16.14 2.72
N SER A 8 2.26 15.41 3.67
CA SER A 8 2.98 14.84 4.81
C SER A 8 3.83 13.63 4.43
N SER A 9 3.50 12.96 3.32
CA SER A 9 4.29 11.87 2.73
C SER A 9 3.89 11.64 1.28
N PHE A 10 4.83 11.18 0.47
CA PHE A 10 4.59 10.78 -0.93
C PHE A 10 3.99 9.36 -0.98
N ASN A 11 2.82 9.20 -0.34
CA ASN A 11 2.08 7.94 -0.23
C ASN A 11 1.33 7.60 -1.54
N GLY A 12 0.62 6.45 -1.57
CA GLY A 12 -0.10 5.98 -2.75
C GLY A 12 -1.08 6.99 -3.35
N LEU A 13 -1.83 7.73 -2.53
CA LEU A 13 -2.72 8.80 -2.99
C LEU A 13 -1.93 9.94 -3.63
N THR A 14 -0.88 10.43 -2.97
CA THR A 14 -0.05 11.52 -3.51
C THR A 14 0.66 11.09 -4.80
N GLN A 15 1.11 9.85 -4.89
CA GLN A 15 1.69 9.27 -6.11
C GLN A 15 0.68 9.24 -7.26
N ARG A 16 -0.56 8.82 -7.00
CA ARG A 16 -1.65 8.84 -8.01
C ARG A 16 -1.97 10.26 -8.46
N ALA A 17 -2.11 11.21 -7.53
CA ALA A 17 -2.34 12.62 -7.84
C ALA A 17 -1.21 13.19 -8.71
N TRP A 18 0.06 12.91 -8.36
CA TRP A 18 1.23 13.32 -9.12
C TRP A 18 1.23 12.75 -10.56
N LEU A 19 0.92 11.46 -10.71
CA LEU A 19 0.83 10.81 -12.02
C LEU A 19 -0.28 11.41 -12.88
N GLU A 20 -1.47 11.63 -12.31
CA GLU A 20 -2.63 12.17 -13.02
C GLU A 20 -2.36 13.59 -13.52
N LEU A 21 -1.83 14.45 -12.68
CA LEU A 21 -1.50 15.83 -13.05
C LEU A 21 -0.40 15.91 -14.13
N ARG A 22 0.61 15.06 -14.04
CA ARG A 22 1.65 14.96 -15.08
C ARG A 22 1.11 14.44 -16.40
N ARG A 23 0.22 13.46 -16.36
CA ARG A 23 -0.47 12.95 -17.56
C ARG A 23 -1.31 14.03 -18.23
N ALA A 24 -1.91 14.91 -17.45
CA ALA A 24 -2.65 16.08 -17.94
C ALA A 24 -1.73 17.21 -18.47
N GLY A 25 -0.39 17.02 -18.48
CA GLY A 25 0.57 17.97 -19.02
C GLY A 25 0.95 19.12 -18.09
N HIS A 26 0.68 18.98 -16.78
CA HIS A 26 1.13 19.96 -15.79
C HIS A 26 2.60 19.75 -15.40
N ASP A 27 3.29 20.84 -15.05
CA ASP A 27 4.61 20.79 -14.41
C ASP A 27 4.42 20.64 -12.90
N VAL A 28 4.71 19.44 -12.39
CA VAL A 28 4.39 19.07 -11.01
C VAL A 28 5.65 18.83 -10.21
N SER A 29 5.77 19.55 -9.09
CA SER A 29 6.78 19.35 -8.07
C SER A 29 6.15 18.92 -6.75
N VAL A 30 6.89 18.22 -5.90
CA VAL A 30 6.42 17.73 -4.61
C VAL A 30 7.26 18.34 -3.50
N GLU A 31 6.61 18.78 -2.41
CA GLU A 31 7.27 19.13 -1.16
C GLU A 31 6.66 18.40 0.02
N LEU A 32 7.51 17.80 0.84
CA LEU A 32 7.08 17.21 2.10
C LEU A 32 6.95 18.29 3.17
N ALA A 33 5.87 18.27 3.92
CA ALA A 33 5.58 19.20 5.01
C ALA A 33 6.46 18.92 6.24
N VAL A 34 7.79 19.04 6.09
CA VAL A 34 8.76 18.76 7.16
C VAL A 34 8.77 19.87 8.22
N SER A 35 8.57 21.13 7.81
CA SER A 35 8.37 22.29 8.67
C SER A 35 7.55 23.38 7.96
N GLN A 36 7.08 24.38 8.69
CA GLN A 36 6.36 25.51 8.09
C GLN A 36 7.27 26.35 7.19
N GLU A 37 8.51 26.54 7.57
CA GLU A 37 9.53 27.27 6.82
C GLU A 37 9.82 26.56 5.50
N ALA A 38 9.99 25.24 5.51
CA ALA A 38 10.21 24.45 4.29
C ALA A 38 9.04 24.54 3.31
N MET A 39 7.79 24.54 3.81
CA MET A 39 6.60 24.70 2.98
C MET A 39 6.56 26.08 2.30
N VAL A 40 6.91 27.15 3.02
CA VAL A 40 6.94 28.52 2.47
C VAL A 40 8.07 28.66 1.45
N GLU A 41 9.28 28.25 1.80
CA GLU A 41 10.44 28.26 0.90
C GLU A 41 10.14 27.51 -0.41
N ALA A 42 9.54 26.33 -0.33
CA ALA A 42 9.19 25.54 -1.51
C ALA A 42 8.23 26.29 -2.44
N ALA A 43 7.23 26.99 -1.89
CA ALA A 43 6.30 27.79 -2.68
C ALA A 43 6.99 29.01 -3.32
N GLU A 44 7.91 29.66 -2.61
CA GLU A 44 8.70 30.78 -3.15
C GLU A 44 9.62 30.35 -4.30
N LEU A 45 10.23 29.15 -4.19
CA LEU A 45 11.07 28.58 -5.23
C LEU A 45 10.25 28.08 -6.43
N ALA A 46 9.16 27.36 -6.18
CA ALA A 46 8.30 26.78 -7.22
C ALA A 46 7.50 27.86 -7.96
N LYS A 47 7.11 28.95 -7.29
CA LYS A 47 6.16 29.98 -7.78
C LYS A 47 4.97 29.33 -8.46
N PRO A 48 4.21 28.46 -7.75
CA PRO A 48 3.17 27.65 -8.35
C PRO A 48 1.95 28.50 -8.73
N ASP A 49 1.27 28.10 -9.80
CA ASP A 49 -0.04 28.64 -10.16
C ASP A 49 -1.13 28.06 -9.23
N LEU A 50 -0.87 26.88 -8.67
CA LEU A 50 -1.77 26.14 -7.79
C LEU A 50 -0.97 25.26 -6.82
N ILE A 51 -1.38 25.26 -5.55
CA ILE A 51 -0.93 24.28 -4.54
C ILE A 51 -2.07 23.31 -4.28
N ILE A 52 -1.80 22.00 -4.34
CA ILE A 52 -2.76 20.96 -3.96
C ILE A 52 -2.17 20.15 -2.81
N CYS A 53 -2.99 19.89 -1.78
CA CYS A 53 -2.63 19.10 -0.61
C CYS A 53 -3.42 17.78 -0.62
N PRO A 54 -2.97 16.73 -1.33
CA PRO A 54 -3.72 15.47 -1.43
C PRO A 54 -3.70 14.67 -0.13
N PHE A 55 -2.65 14.83 0.67
CA PHE A 55 -2.49 14.20 1.98
C PHE A 55 -1.64 15.09 2.89
N LEU A 56 -2.26 15.93 3.66
CA LEU A 56 -1.58 16.86 4.56
C LEU A 56 -2.19 16.76 5.97
N LYS A 57 -1.36 16.50 6.97
CA LYS A 57 -1.73 16.47 8.39
C LYS A 57 -1.37 17.77 9.10
N GLU A 58 -0.40 18.47 8.60
CA GLU A 58 0.10 19.74 9.09
C GLU A 58 -0.82 20.86 8.63
N ARG A 59 -0.93 21.93 9.43
CA ARG A 59 -1.63 23.14 9.03
C ARG A 59 -0.83 23.86 7.95
N VAL A 60 -1.52 24.28 6.89
CA VAL A 60 -0.92 25.16 5.87
C VAL A 60 -0.59 26.51 6.49
N PRO A 61 0.65 27.03 6.35
CA PRO A 61 1.03 28.35 6.88
C PRO A 61 0.16 29.49 6.33
N ASP A 62 -0.20 30.45 7.18
CA ASP A 62 -1.08 31.56 6.81
C ASP A 62 -0.54 32.39 5.65
N GLY A 63 0.76 32.66 5.64
CA GLY A 63 1.42 33.39 4.54
C GLY A 63 1.33 32.65 3.20
N LEU A 64 1.27 31.32 3.23
CA LEU A 64 1.23 30.50 2.03
C LEU A 64 -0.16 30.52 1.38
N TRP A 65 -1.22 30.19 2.12
CA TRP A 65 -2.57 30.15 1.52
C TRP A 65 -3.13 31.55 1.18
N ARG A 66 -2.59 32.61 1.79
CA ARG A 66 -2.93 34.00 1.41
C ARG A 66 -2.23 34.46 0.13
N ALA A 67 -1.01 33.95 -0.11
CA ALA A 67 -0.23 34.32 -1.29
C ALA A 67 -0.50 33.47 -2.53
N TYR A 68 -0.84 32.19 -2.31
CA TYR A 68 -1.03 31.20 -3.37
C TYR A 68 -2.40 30.53 -3.24
N ARG A 69 -3.02 30.25 -4.39
CA ARG A 69 -4.24 29.42 -4.45
C ARG A 69 -3.92 28.03 -3.95
N THR A 70 -4.46 27.65 -2.80
CA THR A 70 -4.16 26.39 -2.11
C THR A 70 -5.43 25.61 -1.87
N VAL A 71 -5.49 24.35 -2.35
CA VAL A 71 -6.65 23.46 -2.23
C VAL A 71 -6.27 22.22 -1.45
N ILE A 72 -7.05 21.91 -0.42
CA ILE A 72 -6.91 20.74 0.44
C ILE A 72 -7.89 19.67 -0.01
N ILE A 73 -7.43 18.44 -0.14
CA ILE A 73 -8.29 17.28 -0.39
C ILE A 73 -8.59 16.64 0.97
N HIS A 74 -9.76 16.94 1.50
CA HIS A 74 -10.22 16.47 2.80
C HIS A 74 -10.98 15.14 2.64
N PRO A 75 -10.66 14.07 3.41
CA PRO A 75 -11.30 12.77 3.30
C PRO A 75 -12.64 12.71 4.05
N GLY A 76 -13.52 13.67 3.81
CA GLY A 76 -14.86 13.82 4.38
C GLY A 76 -15.82 14.49 3.42
N PRO A 77 -17.15 14.27 3.56
CA PRO A 77 -18.15 14.98 2.77
C PRO A 77 -18.18 16.47 3.11
N PRO A 78 -18.84 17.32 2.29
CA PRO A 78 -19.00 18.74 2.58
C PRO A 78 -19.46 18.99 4.03
N GLY A 79 -18.74 19.86 4.75
CA GLY A 79 -19.01 20.21 6.14
C GLY A 79 -18.37 19.29 7.19
N ASP A 80 -17.81 18.14 6.80
CA ASP A 80 -16.98 17.34 7.71
C ASP A 80 -15.65 18.05 7.95
N ARG A 81 -15.26 18.17 9.21
CA ARG A 81 -14.09 18.92 9.64
C ARG A 81 -13.40 18.21 10.78
N GLY A 82 -12.07 18.25 10.78
CA GLY A 82 -11.25 17.73 11.85
C GLY A 82 -10.37 16.53 11.46
N PRO A 83 -9.39 16.17 12.33
CA PRO A 83 -8.26 15.33 11.92
C PRO A 83 -8.53 13.82 11.91
N SER A 84 -9.72 13.35 12.33
CA SER A 84 -10.04 11.91 12.46
C SER A 84 -11.28 11.54 11.64
N SER A 85 -11.44 12.13 10.47
CA SER A 85 -12.60 12.00 9.59
C SER A 85 -12.97 10.52 9.32
N LEU A 86 -12.07 9.72 8.77
CA LEU A 86 -12.32 8.32 8.46
C LEU A 86 -12.46 7.43 9.70
N ASP A 87 -11.75 7.74 10.79
CA ASP A 87 -11.89 7.02 12.06
C ASP A 87 -13.33 7.14 12.56
N TRP A 88 -13.91 8.35 12.54
CA TRP A 88 -15.29 8.59 12.95
C TRP A 88 -16.30 7.99 11.98
N ALA A 89 -16.06 8.06 10.67
CA ALA A 89 -16.97 7.48 9.69
C ALA A 89 -17.19 5.98 9.91
N ILE A 90 -16.10 5.24 10.18
CA ILE A 90 -16.16 3.80 10.43
C ILE A 90 -16.75 3.52 11.81
N ALA A 91 -16.34 4.27 12.85
CA ALA A 91 -16.81 4.07 14.23
C ALA A 91 -18.31 4.33 14.37
N ASP A 92 -18.81 5.38 13.71
CA ASP A 92 -20.24 5.77 13.73
C ASP A 92 -21.09 4.94 12.74
N ALA A 93 -20.47 4.02 11.97
CA ALA A 93 -21.12 3.22 10.93
C ALA A 93 -21.90 4.09 9.93
N GLU A 94 -21.29 5.19 9.48
CA GLU A 94 -21.93 6.07 8.49
C GLU A 94 -22.26 5.27 7.21
N PRO A 95 -23.48 5.39 6.66
CA PRO A 95 -23.88 4.61 5.49
C PRO A 95 -23.27 5.11 4.17
N GLU A 96 -22.86 6.38 4.13
CA GLU A 96 -22.25 7.07 3.01
C GLU A 96 -21.13 7.97 3.55
N TRP A 97 -20.05 8.06 2.80
CA TRP A 97 -18.95 8.98 3.09
C TRP A 97 -18.51 9.73 1.84
N GLY A 98 -17.46 10.55 1.94
CA GLY A 98 -17.04 11.34 0.79
C GLY A 98 -15.64 11.92 0.92
N VAL A 99 -15.27 12.67 -0.11
CA VAL A 99 -14.06 13.48 -0.20
C VAL A 99 -14.44 14.86 -0.73
N THR A 100 -13.88 15.90 -0.13
CA THR A 100 -14.15 17.30 -0.53
C THR A 100 -12.84 18.01 -0.84
N ALA A 101 -12.78 18.71 -1.96
CA ALA A 101 -11.71 19.64 -2.29
C ALA A 101 -12.10 21.02 -1.75
N LEU A 102 -11.33 21.56 -0.81
CA LEU A 102 -11.59 22.81 -0.10
C LEU A 102 -10.46 23.80 -0.31
N GLN A 103 -10.77 25.07 -0.55
CA GLN A 103 -9.76 26.10 -0.49
C GLN A 103 -9.23 26.28 0.93
N ALA A 104 -7.92 26.38 1.07
CA ALA A 104 -7.34 26.70 2.38
C ALA A 104 -7.72 28.11 2.82
N VAL A 105 -8.17 28.24 4.06
CA VAL A 105 -8.51 29.49 4.75
C VAL A 105 -8.02 29.42 6.20
N GLU A 106 -8.23 30.48 6.96
CA GLU A 106 -7.81 30.54 8.38
C GLU A 106 -8.42 29.42 9.23
N GLU A 107 -9.69 29.13 9.00
CA GLU A 107 -10.41 28.07 9.72
C GLU A 107 -10.22 26.73 8.99
N MET A 108 -9.70 25.72 9.71
CA MET A 108 -9.36 24.41 9.15
C MET A 108 -10.60 23.70 8.59
N ASP A 109 -10.49 23.16 7.38
CA ASP A 109 -11.50 22.41 6.64
C ASP A 109 -12.85 23.17 6.47
N ALA A 110 -12.83 24.51 6.49
CA ALA A 110 -14.02 25.37 6.42
C ALA A 110 -14.08 26.29 5.18
N GLY A 111 -13.13 26.14 4.28
CA GLY A 111 -13.05 27.00 3.09
C GLY A 111 -14.08 26.69 2.01
N PRO A 112 -14.17 27.55 0.98
CA PRO A 112 -15.01 27.32 -0.18
C PRO A 112 -14.72 25.99 -0.88
N ILE A 113 -15.78 25.36 -1.39
CA ILE A 113 -15.76 24.04 -2.01
C ILE A 113 -15.41 24.17 -3.48
N TRP A 114 -14.40 23.43 -3.93
CA TRP A 114 -14.00 23.27 -5.33
C TRP A 114 -14.73 22.11 -6.01
N GLY A 115 -15.13 21.13 -5.25
CA GLY A 115 -15.86 19.94 -5.66
C GLY A 115 -15.88 18.90 -4.56
N PHE A 116 -16.74 17.90 -4.70
CA PHE A 116 -16.80 16.77 -3.78
C PHE A 116 -17.27 15.49 -4.49
N ARG A 117 -17.01 14.36 -3.88
CA ARG A 117 -17.50 13.04 -4.29
C ARG A 117 -18.01 12.31 -3.07
N THR A 118 -19.13 11.60 -3.21
CA THR A 118 -19.62 10.68 -2.18
C THR A 118 -19.61 9.25 -2.70
N PHE A 119 -19.54 8.30 -1.77
CA PHE A 119 -19.56 6.87 -2.06
C PHE A 119 -20.23 6.11 -0.92
N PRO A 120 -20.93 4.98 -1.20
CA PRO A 120 -21.53 4.15 -0.18
C PRO A 120 -20.44 3.48 0.68
N MET A 121 -20.66 3.42 1.98
CA MET A 121 -19.78 2.68 2.89
C MET A 121 -20.13 1.19 2.82
N PRO A 122 -19.12 0.30 2.92
CA PRO A 122 -19.36 -1.15 2.99
C PRO A 122 -20.24 -1.52 4.17
N ALA A 123 -21.12 -2.53 3.99
CA ALA A 123 -21.97 -3.05 5.07
C ALA A 123 -21.14 -3.62 6.24
N GLU A 124 -20.08 -4.34 5.95
CA GLU A 124 -19.07 -4.73 6.93
C GLU A 124 -18.12 -3.55 7.19
N PRO A 125 -17.79 -3.24 8.46
CA PRO A 125 -16.83 -2.16 8.76
C PRO A 125 -15.52 -2.38 8.00
N PRO A 126 -15.11 -1.47 7.09
CA PRO A 126 -13.84 -1.64 6.37
C PRO A 126 -12.66 -1.36 7.29
N ARG A 127 -11.49 -1.94 6.97
CA ARG A 127 -10.22 -1.41 7.52
C ARG A 127 -10.05 0.03 7.03
N LYS A 128 -9.59 0.93 7.90
CA LYS A 128 -9.36 2.34 7.50
C LYS A 128 -8.40 2.47 6.31
N SER A 129 -7.38 1.60 6.24
CA SER A 129 -6.46 1.54 5.10
C SER A 129 -7.18 1.17 3.79
N ALA A 130 -8.10 0.19 3.84
CA ALA A 130 -8.88 -0.23 2.68
C ALA A 130 -9.78 0.89 2.16
N LEU A 131 -10.45 1.59 3.08
CA LEU A 131 -11.28 2.75 2.74
C LEU A 131 -10.44 3.88 2.13
N TYR A 132 -9.28 4.18 2.73
CA TYR A 132 -8.38 5.23 2.29
C TYR A 132 -7.75 4.92 0.91
N ASN A 133 -7.22 3.71 0.72
CA ASN A 133 -6.54 3.32 -0.53
C ASN A 133 -7.52 2.97 -1.68
N GLY A 134 -8.79 2.75 -1.36
CA GLY A 134 -9.86 2.45 -2.32
C GLY A 134 -10.71 3.68 -2.62
N PRO A 135 -11.97 3.72 -2.13
CA PRO A 135 -12.95 4.75 -2.51
C PRO A 135 -12.47 6.19 -2.26
N VAL A 136 -11.78 6.43 -1.13
CA VAL A 136 -11.24 7.77 -0.81
C VAL A 136 -10.18 8.19 -1.81
N ALA A 137 -9.22 7.32 -2.13
CA ALA A 137 -8.17 7.64 -3.09
C ALA A 137 -8.73 7.79 -4.51
N ASP A 138 -9.72 6.99 -4.91
CA ASP A 138 -10.36 7.11 -6.21
C ASP A 138 -11.07 8.48 -6.34
N ALA A 139 -11.92 8.84 -5.38
CA ALA A 139 -12.60 10.13 -5.32
C ALA A 139 -11.62 11.32 -5.24
N ALA A 140 -10.56 11.18 -4.44
CA ALA A 140 -9.55 12.24 -4.28
C ALA A 140 -8.79 12.53 -5.58
N VAL A 141 -8.41 11.50 -6.35
CA VAL A 141 -7.70 11.68 -7.63
C VAL A 141 -8.59 12.32 -8.69
N GLU A 142 -9.87 11.93 -8.75
CA GLU A 142 -10.85 12.60 -9.61
C GLU A 142 -10.95 14.09 -9.26
N LEU A 143 -11.05 14.43 -7.97
CA LEU A 143 -11.11 15.82 -7.50
C LEU A 143 -9.82 16.58 -7.79
N VAL A 144 -8.65 15.97 -7.67
CA VAL A 144 -7.37 16.60 -8.03
C VAL A 144 -7.35 17.01 -9.50
N ALA A 145 -7.83 16.16 -10.40
CA ALA A 145 -7.93 16.45 -11.82
C ALA A 145 -8.95 17.58 -12.08
N GLU A 146 -10.12 17.52 -11.43
CA GLU A 146 -11.15 18.57 -11.52
C GLU A 146 -10.65 19.93 -11.00
N VAL A 147 -9.97 19.95 -9.85
CA VAL A 147 -9.37 21.16 -9.26
C VAL A 147 -8.35 21.78 -10.22
N ALA A 148 -7.49 20.97 -10.83
CA ALA A 148 -6.51 21.47 -11.80
C ALA A 148 -7.18 22.06 -13.06
N ALA A 149 -8.25 21.43 -13.56
CA ALA A 149 -9.03 21.96 -14.69
C ALA A 149 -9.68 23.29 -14.33
N LYS A 150 -10.42 23.35 -13.22
CA LYS A 150 -11.09 24.56 -12.71
C LYS A 150 -10.12 25.72 -12.41
N ALA A 151 -8.92 25.39 -11.93
CA ALA A 151 -7.90 26.39 -11.68
C ALA A 151 -7.41 27.11 -12.95
N GLY A 152 -7.52 26.46 -14.11
CA GLY A 152 -7.23 27.03 -15.42
C GLY A 152 -8.34 27.96 -15.96
N GLU A 153 -9.53 27.92 -15.38
CA GLU A 153 -10.67 28.71 -15.79
C GLU A 153 -10.71 30.05 -15.02
N SER A 154 -10.54 31.16 -15.71
CA SER A 154 -10.52 32.49 -15.09
C SER A 154 -11.86 32.91 -14.46
N SER A 155 -12.97 32.31 -14.92
CA SER A 155 -14.32 32.56 -14.42
C SER A 155 -14.75 31.70 -13.26
N PHE A 156 -13.98 30.65 -12.91
CA PHE A 156 -14.34 29.74 -11.84
C PHE A 156 -14.21 30.40 -10.47
N VAL A 157 -15.28 30.31 -9.68
CA VAL A 157 -15.34 30.73 -8.28
C VAL A 157 -15.80 29.56 -7.44
N PRO A 158 -15.05 29.12 -6.42
CA PRO A 158 -15.46 28.01 -5.56
C PRO A 158 -16.69 28.39 -4.72
N GLU A 159 -17.56 27.41 -4.47
CA GLU A 159 -18.80 27.60 -3.74
C GLU A 159 -18.55 27.79 -2.24
N PRO A 160 -19.17 28.79 -1.58
CA PRO A 160 -19.07 28.94 -0.14
C PRO A 160 -19.61 27.70 0.59
N LEU A 161 -18.95 27.30 1.68
CA LEU A 161 -19.48 26.27 2.57
C LEU A 161 -20.70 26.79 3.32
N ASP A 162 -21.92 26.39 2.91
CA ASP A 162 -23.18 26.79 3.53
C ASP A 162 -23.85 25.61 4.24
N TYR A 163 -23.84 25.58 5.57
CA TYR A 163 -24.46 24.53 6.39
C TYR A 163 -25.99 24.43 6.27
N ARG A 164 -26.64 25.36 5.55
CA ARG A 164 -28.07 25.29 5.21
C ARG A 164 -28.31 24.48 3.93
N SER A 165 -27.27 24.22 3.16
CA SER A 165 -27.36 23.38 1.95
C SER A 165 -27.58 21.91 2.33
N PRO A 166 -28.52 21.18 1.67
CA PRO A 166 -28.72 19.76 1.92
C PRO A 166 -27.51 18.87 1.54
N GLU A 167 -26.58 19.39 0.76
CA GLU A 167 -25.33 18.72 0.37
C GLU A 167 -24.29 18.74 1.50
N VAL A 168 -24.39 19.71 2.43
CA VAL A 168 -23.50 19.88 3.57
C VAL A 168 -24.00 19.01 4.71
N ARG A 169 -23.55 17.74 4.74
CA ARG A 169 -23.96 16.74 5.73
C ARG A 169 -22.97 16.54 6.86
N GLY A 170 -21.75 17.00 6.66
CA GLY A 170 -20.67 16.87 7.63
C GLY A 170 -20.83 17.81 8.83
N ARG A 171 -20.01 17.60 9.83
CA ARG A 171 -19.94 18.42 11.05
C ARG A 171 -18.52 18.50 11.57
N LEU A 172 -18.21 19.50 12.38
CA LEU A 172 -16.96 19.57 13.11
C LEU A 172 -16.86 18.43 14.12
N ARG A 173 -15.83 17.61 14.00
CA ARG A 173 -15.52 16.50 14.90
C ARG A 173 -14.17 16.73 15.56
N ARG A 174 -14.10 16.46 16.87
CA ARG A 174 -12.82 16.49 17.59
C ARG A 174 -11.87 15.40 17.12
N ALA A 175 -10.59 15.58 17.40
CA ALA A 175 -9.65 14.48 17.26
C ALA A 175 -10.09 13.27 18.10
N MET A 176 -10.06 12.08 17.50
CA MET A 176 -10.33 10.84 18.22
C MET A 176 -9.20 10.55 19.21
N ARG A 177 -9.53 10.41 20.49
CA ARG A 177 -8.59 10.17 21.59
C ARG A 177 -8.25 8.68 21.71
N HIS A 178 -7.24 8.37 22.50
CA HIS A 178 -6.90 6.97 22.79
C HIS A 178 -8.02 6.23 23.52
N SER A 179 -8.75 6.92 24.39
CA SER A 179 -9.94 6.37 25.08
C SER A 179 -11.08 6.00 24.13
N ASP A 180 -11.25 6.71 23.02
CA ASP A 180 -12.28 6.39 22.02
C ASP A 180 -11.97 5.09 21.26
N ARG A 181 -10.72 4.64 21.30
CA ARG A 181 -10.19 3.43 20.63
C ARG A 181 -9.96 2.28 21.61
N GLU A 182 -10.26 2.49 22.90
CA GLU A 182 -10.15 1.47 23.95
C GLU A 182 -11.38 0.58 23.94
N PHE A 183 -11.18 -0.72 24.16
CA PHE A 183 -12.25 -1.70 24.26
C PHE A 183 -11.90 -2.79 25.28
N ALA A 184 -12.93 -3.42 25.80
CA ALA A 184 -12.85 -4.60 26.63
C ALA A 184 -13.25 -5.84 25.81
N TRP A 185 -12.64 -6.98 26.08
CA TRP A 185 -12.95 -8.22 25.37
C TRP A 185 -14.36 -8.75 25.65
N GLU A 186 -14.99 -8.28 26.71
CA GLU A 186 -16.38 -8.57 27.09
C GLU A 186 -17.41 -7.89 26.17
N GLU A 187 -16.99 -6.92 25.37
CA GLU A 187 -17.84 -6.25 24.38
C GLU A 187 -18.24 -7.21 23.24
N PRO A 188 -19.35 -6.94 22.53
CA PRO A 188 -19.73 -7.71 21.35
C PRO A 188 -18.64 -7.72 20.27
N THR A 189 -18.42 -8.87 19.65
CA THR A 189 -17.43 -9.06 18.57
C THR A 189 -17.52 -7.99 17.49
N GLN A 190 -18.74 -7.62 17.09
CA GLN A 190 -18.97 -6.62 16.05
C GLN A 190 -18.45 -5.24 16.43
N ASP A 191 -18.61 -4.84 17.68
CA ASP A 191 -18.19 -3.53 18.17
C ASP A 191 -16.66 -3.46 18.29
N ILE A 192 -16.04 -4.56 18.77
CA ILE A 192 -14.58 -4.71 18.79
C ILE A 192 -14.02 -4.60 17.38
N VAL A 193 -14.56 -5.37 16.41
CA VAL A 193 -14.11 -5.34 15.01
C VAL A 193 -14.24 -3.94 14.43
N ARG A 194 -15.36 -3.25 14.62
CA ARG A 194 -15.57 -1.90 14.11
C ARG A 194 -14.58 -0.92 14.70
N ARG A 195 -14.37 -0.94 16.00
CA ARG A 195 -13.47 -0.03 16.72
C ARG A 195 -12.01 -0.23 16.31
N VAL A 196 -11.57 -1.48 16.22
CA VAL A 196 -10.20 -1.79 15.77
C VAL A 196 -10.02 -1.39 14.31
N ARG A 197 -10.97 -1.69 13.41
CA ARG A 197 -10.88 -1.33 11.99
C ARG A 197 -10.92 0.18 11.75
N ALA A 198 -11.67 0.94 12.57
CA ALA A 198 -11.63 2.41 12.55
C ALA A 198 -10.26 2.97 12.95
N ALA A 199 -9.55 2.29 13.83
CA ALA A 199 -8.22 2.68 14.29
C ALA A 199 -7.07 2.03 13.51
N ASP A 200 -7.37 1.15 12.53
CA ASP A 200 -6.37 0.34 11.83
C ASP A 200 -5.35 1.19 11.05
N GLY A 201 -4.19 0.60 10.79
CA GLY A 201 -3.02 1.32 10.25
C GLY A 201 -2.28 2.10 11.35
N ALA A 202 -2.91 3.08 11.96
CA ALA A 202 -2.45 3.85 13.13
C ALA A 202 -3.63 4.57 13.80
N PRO A 203 -3.69 4.63 15.15
CA PRO A 203 -2.75 4.09 16.12
C PRO A 203 -3.02 2.64 16.55
N GLY A 204 -4.12 1.99 16.11
CA GLY A 204 -4.64 0.71 16.53
C GLY A 204 -5.65 0.80 17.68
N GLY A 205 -6.52 -0.21 17.80
CA GLY A 205 -7.43 -0.38 18.94
C GLY A 205 -6.63 -0.66 20.22
N ARG A 206 -7.07 -0.15 21.36
CA ARG A 206 -6.37 -0.31 22.63
C ARG A 206 -7.05 -1.33 23.53
N ALA A 207 -6.29 -2.29 24.02
CA ALA A 207 -6.81 -3.31 24.93
C ALA A 207 -5.70 -3.90 25.82
N ARG A 208 -6.07 -4.84 26.68
CA ARG A 208 -5.11 -5.72 27.38
C ARG A 208 -5.28 -7.13 26.82
N LEU A 209 -4.16 -7.81 26.56
CA LEU A 209 -4.17 -9.21 26.12
C LEU A 209 -3.00 -9.93 26.79
N CYS A 210 -3.27 -11.10 27.39
CA CYS A 210 -2.26 -11.83 28.21
C CYS A 210 -1.60 -10.92 29.25
N ASP A 211 -2.40 -10.11 29.95
CA ASP A 211 -1.98 -9.11 30.94
C ASP A 211 -1.06 -7.99 30.42
N LEU A 212 -0.84 -7.91 29.13
CA LEU A 212 -0.04 -6.87 28.48
C LEU A 212 -0.94 -5.77 27.88
N PRO A 213 -0.58 -4.48 28.04
CA PRO A 213 -1.21 -3.42 27.29
C PRO A 213 -0.77 -3.48 25.82
N VAL A 214 -1.74 -3.52 24.91
CA VAL A 214 -1.50 -3.73 23.48
C VAL A 214 -2.27 -2.76 22.62
N ARG A 215 -1.75 -2.53 21.40
CA ARG A 215 -2.49 -1.99 20.26
C ARG A 215 -2.81 -3.14 19.32
N VAL A 216 -4.10 -3.26 18.99
CA VAL A 216 -4.68 -4.32 18.17
C VAL A 216 -4.92 -3.80 16.75
N PHE A 217 -4.57 -4.61 15.76
CA PHE A 217 -4.74 -4.31 14.34
C PHE A 217 -5.17 -5.55 13.58
N ASP A 218 -5.68 -5.36 12.37
CA ASP A 218 -5.90 -6.45 11.43
C ASP A 218 -6.79 -7.55 12.01
N VAL A 219 -8.06 -7.21 12.28
CA VAL A 219 -9.00 -8.11 12.94
C VAL A 219 -10.07 -8.65 12.00
N TYR A 220 -10.45 -9.92 12.24
CA TYR A 220 -11.48 -10.64 11.49
C TYR A 220 -12.38 -11.41 12.47
N ARG A 221 -13.68 -11.52 12.16
CA ARG A 221 -14.56 -12.39 12.93
C ARG A 221 -14.03 -13.82 12.92
N GLY A 222 -14.01 -14.43 14.09
CA GLY A 222 -13.73 -15.84 14.27
C GLY A 222 -15.03 -16.66 14.34
N PRO A 223 -14.89 -17.99 14.51
CA PRO A 223 -16.04 -18.85 14.76
C PRO A 223 -16.69 -18.55 16.13
N GLU A 224 -17.96 -18.90 16.27
CA GLU A 224 -18.63 -18.88 17.57
C GLU A 224 -18.06 -20.00 18.46
N LEU A 225 -17.44 -19.60 19.56
CA LEU A 225 -16.84 -20.49 20.54
C LEU A 225 -17.09 -19.94 21.93
N GLU A 226 -17.50 -20.82 22.84
CA GLU A 226 -17.62 -20.49 24.25
C GLU A 226 -16.23 -20.42 24.90
N GLY A 227 -16.02 -19.43 25.75
CA GLY A 227 -14.78 -19.23 26.49
C GLY A 227 -14.78 -17.93 27.27
N THR A 228 -13.72 -17.67 28.00
CA THR A 228 -13.57 -16.45 28.79
C THR A 228 -13.11 -15.30 27.88
N PRO A 229 -13.84 -14.16 27.82
CA PRO A 229 -13.40 -12.99 27.06
C PRO A 229 -11.96 -12.58 27.40
N GLY A 230 -11.17 -12.27 26.36
CA GLY A 230 -9.74 -11.96 26.49
C GLY A 230 -8.81 -13.17 26.55
N GLN A 231 -9.33 -14.38 26.65
CA GLN A 231 -8.52 -15.59 26.58
C GLN A 231 -8.15 -15.90 25.12
N VAL A 232 -6.88 -16.23 24.85
CA VAL A 232 -6.42 -16.69 23.55
C VAL A 232 -6.78 -18.17 23.39
N ALA A 233 -7.66 -18.47 22.45
CA ALA A 233 -8.20 -19.82 22.20
C ALA A 233 -7.37 -20.63 21.21
N ALA A 234 -6.76 -19.97 20.22
CA ALA A 234 -6.02 -20.63 19.16
C ALA A 234 -5.02 -19.69 18.49
N ARG A 235 -4.15 -20.25 17.66
CA ARG A 235 -3.27 -19.49 16.77
C ARG A 235 -3.31 -20.08 15.36
N ARG A 236 -3.03 -19.25 14.35
CA ARG A 236 -2.85 -19.70 12.97
C ARG A 236 -2.16 -18.62 12.13
N GLU A 237 -1.16 -19.02 11.35
CA GLU A 237 -0.51 -18.16 10.34
C GLU A 237 -0.07 -16.79 10.89
N GLY A 238 0.42 -16.76 12.13
CA GLY A 238 0.84 -15.54 12.81
C GLY A 238 -0.27 -14.80 13.57
N ALA A 239 -1.55 -15.09 13.31
CA ALA A 239 -2.70 -14.54 14.04
C ALA A 239 -3.00 -15.35 15.32
N VAL A 240 -3.73 -14.72 16.25
CA VAL A 240 -4.30 -15.35 17.44
C VAL A 240 -5.80 -15.19 17.47
N LEU A 241 -6.53 -16.22 17.92
CA LEU A 241 -7.97 -16.20 18.13
C LEU A 241 -8.27 -15.84 19.58
N VAL A 242 -9.05 -14.80 19.81
CA VAL A 242 -9.37 -14.27 21.15
C VAL A 242 -10.87 -14.35 21.38
N HIS A 243 -11.30 -14.82 22.55
CA HIS A 243 -12.70 -14.80 22.96
C HIS A 243 -13.18 -13.37 23.22
N THR A 244 -14.42 -13.08 22.84
CA THR A 244 -15.13 -11.82 23.04
C THR A 244 -16.39 -12.07 23.85
N GLY A 245 -17.23 -11.05 24.06
CA GLY A 245 -18.46 -11.18 24.83
C GLY A 245 -19.51 -12.12 24.23
N ASP A 246 -19.48 -12.34 22.92
CA ASP A 246 -20.48 -13.12 22.19
C ASP A 246 -19.89 -14.02 21.09
N GLY A 247 -18.57 -14.25 21.12
CA GLY A 247 -17.92 -15.08 20.10
C GLY A 247 -16.40 -15.02 20.16
N THR A 248 -15.76 -14.89 19.00
CA THR A 248 -14.30 -14.78 18.90
C THR A 248 -13.88 -13.82 17.78
N VAL A 249 -12.63 -13.33 17.87
CA VAL A 249 -12.00 -12.52 16.84
C VAL A 249 -10.58 -13.02 16.56
N TRP A 250 -10.24 -13.17 15.29
CA TRP A 250 -8.86 -13.33 14.86
C TRP A 250 -8.15 -11.98 14.89
N VAL A 251 -7.01 -11.92 15.53
CA VAL A 251 -6.13 -10.75 15.62
C VAL A 251 -4.87 -11.07 14.83
N GLY A 252 -4.70 -10.42 13.67
CA GLY A 252 -3.55 -10.64 12.81
C GLY A 252 -2.27 -9.97 13.33
N HIS A 253 -2.39 -8.73 13.85
CA HIS A 253 -1.23 -7.94 14.26
C HIS A 253 -1.42 -7.25 15.59
N LEU A 254 -0.31 -7.13 16.33
CA LEU A 254 -0.23 -6.42 17.62
C LEU A 254 1.00 -5.51 17.66
N ARG A 255 0.90 -4.47 18.51
CA ARG A 255 2.03 -3.70 18.99
C ARG A 255 1.91 -3.57 20.52
N LEU A 256 2.93 -4.00 21.25
CA LEU A 256 2.97 -3.81 22.70
C LEU A 256 3.04 -2.31 23.02
N GLU A 257 2.36 -1.86 24.07
CA GLU A 257 2.44 -0.47 24.55
C GLU A 257 3.70 -0.30 25.44
N LYS A 258 4.87 -0.43 24.81
CA LYS A 258 6.18 -0.13 25.41
C LYS A 258 7.01 0.69 24.44
N GLU A 259 7.99 1.40 24.97
CA GLU A 259 8.90 2.22 24.17
C GLU A 259 9.63 1.35 23.12
N GLY A 260 9.79 1.87 21.93
CA GLY A 260 10.46 1.19 20.81
C GLY A 260 9.69 0.01 20.21
N ALA A 261 8.53 -0.36 20.76
CA ALA A 261 7.76 -1.47 20.22
C ALA A 261 7.17 -1.15 18.84
N ILE A 262 7.28 -2.11 17.94
CA ILE A 262 6.79 -2.04 16.58
C ILE A 262 5.61 -3.01 16.36
N LYS A 263 4.86 -2.82 15.30
CA LYS A 263 3.75 -3.68 14.92
C LYS A 263 4.30 -4.99 14.33
N LEU A 264 3.84 -6.13 14.85
CA LEU A 264 4.25 -7.47 14.45
C LEU A 264 3.03 -8.38 14.28
N PRO A 265 3.15 -9.52 13.57
CA PRO A 265 2.16 -10.59 13.64
C PRO A 265 1.85 -10.93 15.11
N ALA A 266 0.57 -11.12 15.44
CA ALA A 266 0.12 -11.18 16.83
C ALA A 266 0.80 -12.28 17.64
N ALA A 267 0.92 -13.49 17.07
CA ALA A 267 1.61 -14.60 17.74
C ALA A 267 3.10 -14.31 17.98
N MET A 268 3.75 -13.59 17.06
CA MET A 268 5.15 -13.16 17.23
C MET A 268 5.29 -12.09 18.33
N ALA A 269 4.35 -11.13 18.39
CA ALA A 269 4.36 -10.08 19.41
C ALA A 269 4.16 -10.64 20.83
N LEU A 270 3.34 -11.70 20.98
CA LEU A 270 3.07 -12.35 22.26
C LEU A 270 4.11 -13.42 22.62
N GLY A 271 4.83 -13.98 21.62
CA GLY A 271 5.92 -14.94 21.83
C GLY A 271 5.54 -16.14 22.68
N GLU A 272 6.29 -16.39 23.74
CA GLU A 272 6.11 -17.55 24.63
C GLU A 272 4.73 -17.62 25.30
N LEU A 273 4.04 -16.50 25.49
CA LEU A 273 2.70 -16.44 26.11
C LEU A 273 1.65 -17.27 25.33
N VAL A 274 1.87 -17.44 24.03
CA VAL A 274 0.97 -18.19 23.14
C VAL A 274 1.63 -19.40 22.48
N ALA A 275 2.87 -19.72 22.85
CA ALA A 275 3.61 -20.83 22.23
C ALA A 275 2.90 -22.18 22.35
N GLN A 276 2.22 -22.43 23.46
CA GLN A 276 1.49 -23.69 23.75
C GLN A 276 0.00 -23.62 23.33
N VAL A 277 -0.48 -22.48 22.82
CA VAL A 277 -1.86 -22.36 22.35
C VAL A 277 -2.03 -23.21 21.07
N PRO A 278 -3.11 -24.01 20.96
CA PRO A 278 -3.29 -24.92 19.83
C PRO A 278 -3.50 -24.17 18.51
N GLU A 279 -3.11 -24.82 17.41
CA GLU A 279 -3.47 -24.34 16.07
C GLU A 279 -4.90 -24.74 15.72
N ARG A 280 -5.64 -23.82 15.07
CA ARG A 280 -7.01 -24.05 14.61
C ARG A 280 -7.22 -23.46 13.22
N SER A 281 -8.03 -24.13 12.39
CA SER A 281 -8.51 -23.61 11.11
C SER A 281 -9.47 -22.45 11.30
N GLY A 282 -9.74 -21.69 10.21
CA GLY A 282 -10.72 -20.59 10.22
C GLY A 282 -10.09 -19.19 9.97
N TYR A 283 -8.76 -19.11 9.92
CA TYR A 283 -8.02 -17.96 9.42
C TYR A 283 -7.08 -18.41 8.31
N SER A 284 -7.01 -17.67 7.23
CA SER A 284 -6.06 -17.94 6.16
C SER A 284 -5.72 -16.68 5.40
N GLU A 285 -4.43 -16.40 5.29
CA GLU A 285 -3.90 -15.32 4.44
C GLU A 285 -3.77 -15.74 2.97
N ILE A 286 -3.83 -17.05 2.69
CA ILE A 286 -3.66 -17.62 1.35
C ILE A 286 -4.78 -18.61 1.10
N THR A 287 -5.49 -18.46 -0.02
CA THR A 287 -6.52 -19.41 -0.47
C THR A 287 -6.24 -19.90 -1.86
N TYR A 288 -6.77 -21.09 -2.16
CA TYR A 288 -6.80 -21.63 -3.51
C TYR A 288 -8.24 -22.01 -3.87
N ASP A 289 -8.71 -21.43 -4.97
CA ASP A 289 -10.03 -21.70 -5.54
C ASP A 289 -9.87 -22.23 -6.97
N ARG A 290 -10.86 -22.97 -7.44
CA ARG A 290 -10.85 -23.56 -8.78
C ARG A 290 -12.21 -23.42 -9.45
N SER A 291 -12.24 -22.94 -10.70
CA SER A 291 -13.43 -22.81 -11.52
C SER A 291 -13.06 -22.91 -13.01
N GLU A 292 -13.83 -23.70 -13.78
CA GLU A 292 -13.78 -23.74 -15.26
C GLU A 292 -12.36 -23.82 -15.88
N GLY A 293 -11.49 -24.66 -15.34
CA GLY A 293 -10.12 -24.83 -15.83
C GLY A 293 -9.16 -23.72 -15.38
N VAL A 294 -9.59 -22.84 -14.49
CA VAL A 294 -8.78 -21.79 -13.86
C VAL A 294 -8.54 -22.13 -12.40
N GLY A 295 -7.28 -22.11 -11.97
CA GLY A 295 -6.90 -22.09 -10.57
C GLY A 295 -6.60 -20.66 -10.14
N VAL A 296 -7.05 -20.28 -8.95
CA VAL A 296 -6.81 -18.94 -8.38
C VAL A 296 -6.11 -19.08 -7.04
N VAL A 297 -4.85 -18.67 -6.96
CA VAL A 297 -4.15 -18.46 -5.68
C VAL A 297 -4.34 -17.02 -5.29
N SER A 298 -5.06 -16.79 -4.19
CA SER A 298 -5.26 -15.46 -3.60
C SER A 298 -4.45 -15.34 -2.33
N PHE A 299 -3.84 -14.18 -2.10
CA PHE A 299 -3.14 -13.88 -0.85
C PHE A 299 -3.43 -12.44 -0.42
N ASP A 300 -3.62 -12.23 0.89
CA ASP A 300 -3.82 -10.90 1.48
C ASP A 300 -2.94 -10.77 2.72
N PHE A 301 -1.76 -10.21 2.53
CA PHE A 301 -0.81 -9.94 3.60
C PHE A 301 -0.96 -8.51 4.08
N TYR A 302 -1.11 -8.33 5.36
CA TYR A 302 -1.36 -7.04 5.97
C TYR A 302 -0.36 -5.97 5.52
N ASN A 303 -0.87 -4.89 4.91
CA ASN A 303 -0.11 -3.81 4.27
C ASN A 303 0.83 -4.28 3.13
N GLY A 304 0.64 -5.45 2.58
CA GLY A 304 1.44 -6.00 1.48
C GLY A 304 2.88 -6.40 1.85
N ALA A 305 3.24 -6.40 3.12
CA ALA A 305 4.55 -6.85 3.57
C ALA A 305 4.58 -8.39 3.63
N MET A 306 5.65 -9.00 3.13
CA MET A 306 5.77 -10.45 2.98
C MET A 306 6.93 -10.99 3.84
N SER A 307 6.60 -11.62 4.97
CA SER A 307 7.60 -12.26 5.84
C SER A 307 8.17 -13.55 5.23
N THR A 308 9.25 -14.04 5.80
CA THR A 308 9.87 -15.32 5.41
C THR A 308 8.86 -16.47 5.42
N ASP A 309 8.03 -16.56 6.47
CA ASP A 309 7.00 -17.60 6.61
C ASP A 309 5.88 -17.44 5.57
N GLN A 310 5.35 -16.23 5.39
CA GLN A 310 4.32 -15.92 4.40
C GLN A 310 4.80 -16.26 2.97
N CYS A 311 6.04 -15.91 2.62
CA CYS A 311 6.62 -16.25 1.33
C CYS A 311 6.75 -17.77 1.13
N ARG A 312 7.17 -18.51 2.16
CA ARG A 312 7.28 -19.99 2.10
C ARG A 312 5.90 -20.63 1.91
N ARG A 313 4.88 -20.15 2.63
CA ARG A 313 3.50 -20.63 2.49
C ARG A 313 2.96 -20.32 1.09
N LEU A 314 3.19 -19.10 0.57
CA LEU A 314 2.76 -18.71 -0.77
C LEU A 314 3.46 -19.54 -1.86
N ALA A 315 4.77 -19.77 -1.75
CA ALA A 315 5.49 -20.64 -2.69
C ALA A 315 4.96 -22.08 -2.65
N SER A 316 4.56 -22.57 -1.46
CA SER A 316 3.95 -23.89 -1.32
C SER A 316 2.54 -23.94 -1.94
N ALA A 317 1.73 -22.90 -1.77
CA ALA A 317 0.42 -22.78 -2.40
C ALA A 317 0.52 -22.71 -3.94
N LEU A 318 1.52 -22.00 -4.47
CA LEU A 318 1.77 -21.96 -5.91
C LEU A 318 2.16 -23.34 -6.45
N ARG A 319 3.07 -24.07 -5.77
CA ARG A 319 3.42 -25.45 -6.16
C ARG A 319 2.21 -26.38 -6.13
N TYR A 320 1.37 -26.26 -5.11
CA TYR A 320 0.12 -27.02 -5.04
C TYR A 320 -0.79 -26.69 -6.23
N ALA A 321 -0.98 -25.40 -6.53
CA ALA A 321 -1.84 -24.93 -7.63
C ALA A 321 -1.32 -25.39 -9.00
N VAL A 322 0.02 -25.35 -9.22
CA VAL A 322 0.67 -25.82 -10.47
C VAL A 322 0.48 -27.32 -10.69
N ALA A 323 0.32 -28.11 -9.59
CA ALA A 323 0.06 -29.55 -9.67
C ALA A 323 -1.42 -29.91 -9.92
N GLN A 324 -2.34 -28.93 -9.90
CA GLN A 324 -3.75 -29.18 -10.15
C GLN A 324 -4.05 -29.25 -11.66
N ASP A 325 -5.12 -29.96 -12.01
CA ASP A 325 -5.61 -30.03 -13.38
C ASP A 325 -6.38 -28.74 -13.75
N THR A 326 -5.64 -27.68 -14.00
CA THR A 326 -6.12 -26.38 -14.50
C THR A 326 -5.23 -25.89 -15.63
N ARG A 327 -5.79 -25.11 -16.54
CA ARG A 327 -5.07 -24.58 -17.71
C ARG A 327 -4.45 -23.21 -17.43
N VAL A 328 -5.13 -22.38 -16.64
CA VAL A 328 -4.67 -21.04 -16.26
C VAL A 328 -4.57 -20.94 -14.75
N LEU A 329 -3.46 -20.37 -14.28
CA LEU A 329 -3.25 -20.02 -12.87
C LEU A 329 -3.31 -18.50 -12.72
N VAL A 330 -4.26 -18.00 -11.94
CA VAL A 330 -4.34 -16.60 -11.53
C VAL A 330 -3.64 -16.43 -10.18
N VAL A 331 -2.70 -15.50 -10.10
CA VAL A 331 -2.05 -15.08 -8.85
C VAL A 331 -2.59 -13.70 -8.48
N ARG A 332 -3.37 -13.63 -7.40
CA ARG A 332 -4.16 -12.47 -7.00
C ARG A 332 -3.74 -11.98 -5.61
N GLY A 333 -3.28 -10.74 -5.53
CA GLY A 333 -2.96 -10.08 -4.25
C GLY A 333 -4.17 -9.43 -3.58
N GLY A 334 -4.01 -9.12 -2.29
CA GLY A 334 -4.99 -8.46 -1.44
C GLY A 334 -5.17 -6.96 -1.72
N GLU A 335 -5.50 -6.19 -0.66
CA GLU A 335 -5.69 -4.73 -0.71
C GLU A 335 -4.44 -4.01 -1.27
N VAL A 336 -3.27 -4.46 -0.85
CA VAL A 336 -1.97 -4.14 -1.44
C VAL A 336 -1.44 -5.41 -2.08
N PHE A 337 -1.03 -5.36 -3.34
CA PHE A 337 -0.52 -6.55 -4.00
C PHE A 337 0.74 -7.07 -3.30
N SER A 338 1.77 -6.25 -3.21
CA SER A 338 2.94 -6.51 -2.36
C SER A 338 3.84 -5.29 -2.26
N ASN A 339 4.48 -5.12 -1.10
CA ASN A 339 5.55 -4.16 -0.86
C ASN A 339 6.93 -4.85 -0.65
N GLY A 340 7.05 -6.12 -1.03
CA GLY A 340 8.27 -6.90 -0.86
C GLY A 340 8.48 -7.39 0.59
N ILE A 341 9.73 -7.49 1.01
CA ILE A 341 10.13 -8.07 2.30
C ILE A 341 9.54 -7.36 3.52
N HIS A 342 9.31 -8.10 4.60
CA HIS A 342 8.62 -7.59 5.80
C HIS A 342 9.58 -6.89 6.78
N LEU A 343 9.79 -5.59 6.58
CA LEU A 343 10.79 -4.81 7.33
C LEU A 343 10.60 -4.83 8.86
N ASN A 344 9.35 -4.86 9.36
CA ASN A 344 9.09 -4.93 10.80
C ASN A 344 9.54 -6.27 11.40
N VAL A 345 9.27 -7.39 10.72
CA VAL A 345 9.72 -8.72 11.17
C VAL A 345 11.25 -8.80 11.13
N ILE A 346 11.85 -8.26 10.09
CA ILE A 346 13.31 -8.17 9.96
C ILE A 346 13.91 -7.35 11.11
N ASP A 347 13.35 -6.17 11.40
CA ASP A 347 13.89 -5.28 12.44
C ASP A 347 13.71 -5.84 13.86
N ALA A 348 12.66 -6.63 14.09
CA ALA A 348 12.40 -7.31 15.37
C ALA A 348 13.27 -8.56 15.59
N ALA A 349 13.90 -9.09 14.56
CA ALA A 349 14.68 -10.32 14.66
C ALA A 349 15.96 -10.09 15.48
N ARG A 350 16.43 -11.16 16.17
CA ARG A 350 17.69 -11.13 16.92
C ARG A 350 18.90 -10.77 16.03
N HIS A 351 18.84 -11.21 14.76
CA HIS A 351 19.86 -10.97 13.73
C HIS A 351 19.15 -10.47 12.48
N PRO A 352 18.88 -9.16 12.39
CA PRO A 352 18.09 -8.58 11.28
C PRO A 352 18.64 -8.86 9.88
N GLU A 353 19.97 -8.89 9.73
CA GLU A 353 20.63 -9.18 8.45
C GLU A 353 20.36 -10.62 7.99
N LEU A 354 20.34 -11.57 8.93
CA LEU A 354 20.01 -12.98 8.62
C LEU A 354 18.54 -13.13 8.28
N GLU A 355 17.63 -12.47 9.02
CA GLU A 355 16.21 -12.50 8.69
C GLU A 355 15.95 -11.84 7.33
N ALA A 356 16.58 -10.70 7.03
CA ALA A 356 16.50 -10.07 5.71
C ALA A 356 16.97 -11.03 4.60
N TRP A 357 18.08 -11.72 4.82
CA TRP A 357 18.60 -12.72 3.91
C TRP A 357 17.66 -13.91 3.71
N MET A 358 17.08 -14.43 4.78
CA MET A 358 16.07 -15.50 4.69
C MET A 358 14.82 -15.04 3.96
N ASN A 359 14.38 -13.81 4.23
CA ASN A 359 13.17 -13.26 3.62
C ASN A 359 13.35 -13.03 2.11
N ILE A 360 14.48 -12.45 1.67
CA ILE A 360 14.72 -12.25 0.24
C ILE A 360 14.86 -13.58 -0.51
N ASN A 361 15.45 -14.59 0.09
CA ASN A 361 15.50 -15.93 -0.49
C ASN A 361 14.09 -16.57 -0.59
N ALA A 362 13.24 -16.34 0.39
CA ALA A 362 11.88 -16.87 0.40
C ALA A 362 10.98 -16.19 -0.65
N ILE A 363 11.06 -14.86 -0.81
CA ILE A 363 10.28 -14.16 -1.85
C ILE A 363 10.79 -14.51 -3.26
N ASN A 364 12.10 -14.70 -3.43
CA ASN A 364 12.67 -15.20 -4.68
C ASN A 364 12.11 -16.57 -5.07
N ALA A 365 11.82 -17.44 -4.09
CA ALA A 365 11.18 -18.71 -4.38
C ALA A 365 9.76 -18.52 -4.93
N VAL A 366 8.98 -17.55 -4.42
CA VAL A 366 7.66 -17.20 -4.97
C VAL A 366 7.79 -16.74 -6.43
N CYS A 367 8.70 -15.82 -6.70
CA CYS A 367 8.92 -15.30 -8.05
C CYS A 367 9.37 -16.41 -9.03
N ARG A 368 10.18 -17.34 -8.54
CA ARG A 368 10.62 -18.49 -9.31
C ARG A 368 9.50 -19.46 -9.67
N GLU A 369 8.58 -19.75 -8.73
CA GLU A 369 7.40 -20.59 -9.02
C GLU A 369 6.54 -19.98 -10.14
N ILE A 370 6.35 -18.67 -10.13
CA ILE A 370 5.61 -17.95 -11.17
C ILE A 370 6.36 -18.00 -12.51
N ALA A 371 7.64 -17.63 -12.51
CA ALA A 371 8.44 -17.52 -13.74
C ALA A 371 8.77 -18.87 -14.39
N ALA A 372 8.92 -19.92 -13.60
CA ALA A 372 9.26 -21.27 -14.06
C ALA A 372 8.03 -22.11 -14.44
N CYS A 373 6.80 -21.64 -14.18
CA CYS A 373 5.60 -22.39 -14.53
C CYS A 373 5.49 -22.60 -16.04
N THR A 374 5.44 -23.86 -16.47
CA THR A 374 5.32 -24.27 -17.87
C THR A 374 4.21 -25.31 -18.09
N THR A 375 3.45 -25.66 -17.04
CA THR A 375 2.31 -26.58 -17.12
C THR A 375 1.00 -25.85 -17.36
N GLN A 376 0.94 -24.57 -17.00
CA GLN A 376 -0.22 -23.68 -17.10
C GLN A 376 0.24 -22.31 -17.59
N LEU A 377 -0.66 -21.51 -18.17
CA LEU A 377 -0.42 -20.09 -18.37
C LEU A 377 -0.71 -19.34 -17.07
N VAL A 378 0.18 -18.44 -16.68
CA VAL A 378 0.07 -17.68 -15.42
C VAL A 378 -0.41 -16.26 -15.71
N VAL A 379 -1.42 -15.81 -14.95
CA VAL A 379 -1.97 -14.44 -14.97
C VAL A 379 -1.70 -13.79 -13.61
N ALA A 380 -0.89 -12.74 -13.57
CA ALA A 380 -0.76 -11.88 -12.40
C ALA A 380 -1.90 -10.86 -12.38
N SER A 381 -2.68 -10.86 -11.29
CA SER A 381 -3.82 -9.97 -11.06
C SER A 381 -3.45 -8.93 -10.00
N ILE A 382 -3.04 -7.73 -10.42
CA ILE A 382 -2.57 -6.66 -9.56
C ILE A 382 -3.70 -5.66 -9.33
N GLY A 383 -4.56 -5.94 -8.36
CA GLY A 383 -5.72 -5.11 -8.00
C GLY A 383 -5.43 -4.01 -6.97
N GLY A 384 -4.27 -4.06 -6.29
CA GLY A 384 -3.77 -3.08 -5.33
C GLY A 384 -2.36 -2.60 -5.69
N ASN A 385 -1.91 -1.53 -5.03
CA ASN A 385 -0.58 -0.98 -5.27
C ASN A 385 0.53 -2.03 -5.06
N ALA A 386 1.62 -1.89 -5.82
CA ALA A 386 2.81 -2.71 -5.65
C ALA A 386 4.07 -1.84 -5.52
N GLY A 387 4.90 -2.17 -4.53
CA GLY A 387 6.16 -1.48 -4.27
C GLY A 387 7.35 -2.42 -4.28
N ALA A 388 8.52 -1.91 -4.58
CA ALA A 388 9.78 -2.65 -4.56
C ALA A 388 9.67 -4.01 -5.26
N GLY A 389 10.03 -5.11 -4.57
CA GLY A 389 9.92 -6.48 -5.07
C GLY A 389 8.51 -6.93 -5.43
N GLY A 390 7.50 -6.30 -4.85
CA GLY A 390 6.10 -6.59 -5.20
C GLY A 390 5.76 -6.28 -6.66
N VAL A 391 6.39 -5.25 -7.26
CA VAL A 391 6.26 -4.99 -8.70
C VAL A 391 6.83 -6.15 -9.51
N MET A 392 8.01 -6.64 -9.12
CA MET A 392 8.76 -7.65 -9.87
C MET A 392 8.13 -9.04 -9.77
N MET A 393 7.48 -9.34 -8.64
CA MET A 393 6.86 -10.65 -8.39
C MET A 393 5.85 -11.03 -9.48
N GLY A 394 5.06 -10.09 -9.98
CA GLY A 394 4.07 -10.34 -11.03
C GLY A 394 4.67 -10.49 -12.43
N LEU A 395 5.89 -9.97 -12.68
CA LEU A 395 6.45 -9.86 -14.04
C LEU A 395 6.85 -11.20 -14.67
N GLY A 396 7.03 -12.25 -13.87
CA GLY A 396 7.28 -13.61 -14.35
C GLY A 396 6.08 -14.29 -14.99
N ALA A 397 4.87 -13.74 -14.81
CA ALA A 397 3.63 -14.27 -15.38
C ALA A 397 3.54 -14.06 -16.90
N ASP A 398 2.73 -14.89 -17.59
CA ASP A 398 2.48 -14.78 -19.02
C ASP A 398 1.63 -13.55 -19.35
N ARG A 399 0.76 -13.16 -18.43
CA ARG A 399 -0.06 -11.94 -18.51
C ARG A 399 -0.03 -11.19 -17.18
N VAL A 400 0.24 -9.90 -17.24
CA VAL A 400 0.16 -8.98 -16.11
C VAL A 400 -1.02 -8.07 -16.34
N ILE A 401 -2.08 -8.24 -15.56
CA ILE A 401 -3.30 -7.43 -15.62
C ILE A 401 -3.37 -6.60 -14.35
N ILE A 402 -3.50 -5.30 -14.51
CA ILE A 402 -3.51 -4.34 -13.41
C ILE A 402 -4.82 -3.56 -13.36
N ARG A 403 -5.25 -3.14 -12.17
CA ARG A 403 -6.34 -2.18 -12.05
C ARG A 403 -5.84 -0.79 -12.47
N ASP A 404 -6.67 0.00 -13.15
CA ASP A 404 -6.28 1.31 -13.70
C ASP A 404 -5.87 2.36 -12.65
N SER A 405 -6.30 2.17 -11.41
CA SER A 405 -6.01 3.06 -10.29
C SER A 405 -4.80 2.64 -9.44
N VAL A 406 -4.07 1.56 -9.81
CA VAL A 406 -2.89 1.14 -9.05
C VAL A 406 -1.65 1.95 -9.40
N VAL A 407 -0.76 2.03 -8.44
CA VAL A 407 0.59 2.55 -8.60
C VAL A 407 1.58 1.40 -8.47
N LEU A 408 2.51 1.35 -9.42
CA LEU A 408 3.65 0.45 -9.40
C LEU A 408 4.92 1.27 -9.14
N ASN A 409 5.67 0.97 -8.08
CA ASN A 409 6.87 1.75 -7.75
C ASN A 409 8.04 0.82 -7.36
N PRO A 410 8.98 0.53 -8.27
CA PRO A 410 10.12 -0.34 -8.01
C PRO A 410 11.24 0.39 -7.23
N HIS A 411 10.94 0.90 -6.05
CA HIS A 411 11.78 1.81 -5.26
C HIS A 411 12.82 1.12 -4.36
N TYR A 412 13.49 0.08 -4.80
CA TYR A 412 14.56 -0.59 -4.05
C TYR A 412 15.64 0.37 -3.54
N ARG A 413 16.06 1.29 -4.40
CA ARG A 413 17.14 2.25 -4.13
C ARG A 413 16.84 3.14 -2.92
N THR A 414 15.59 3.51 -2.69
CA THR A 414 15.21 4.34 -1.53
C THR A 414 15.39 3.62 -0.19
N MET A 415 15.51 2.28 -0.24
CA MET A 415 15.82 1.44 0.91
C MET A 415 17.28 0.99 0.95
N GLY A 416 18.14 1.52 0.08
CA GLY A 416 19.53 1.10 0.00
C GLY A 416 19.73 -0.33 -0.49
N LEU A 417 18.83 -0.83 -1.35
CA LEU A 417 18.85 -2.21 -1.88
C LEU A 417 19.02 -2.20 -3.40
N PHE A 418 19.78 -3.16 -3.90
CA PHE A 418 19.89 -3.45 -5.34
C PHE A 418 18.57 -4.01 -5.90
N GLY A 419 17.87 -4.77 -5.08
CA GLY A 419 16.69 -5.51 -5.50
C GLY A 419 16.98 -6.94 -5.93
N SER A 420 15.95 -7.75 -5.92
CA SER A 420 16.01 -9.14 -6.34
C SER A 420 14.71 -9.52 -7.05
N GLU A 421 14.11 -10.69 -6.75
CA GLU A 421 12.83 -11.11 -7.31
C GLU A 421 12.90 -11.34 -8.83
N LEU A 422 14.08 -11.75 -9.32
CA LEU A 422 14.36 -12.00 -10.75
C LEU A 422 14.16 -10.77 -11.64
N TRP A 423 14.26 -9.55 -11.09
CA TRP A 423 14.02 -8.34 -11.88
C TRP A 423 15.04 -8.19 -13.03
N THR A 424 16.27 -8.64 -12.84
CA THR A 424 17.31 -8.59 -13.88
C THR A 424 17.01 -9.51 -15.08
N TYR A 425 16.10 -10.47 -14.90
CA TYR A 425 15.55 -11.32 -15.94
C TYR A 425 14.23 -10.79 -16.50
N THR A 426 13.26 -10.50 -15.64
CA THR A 426 11.86 -10.24 -16.04
C THR A 426 11.67 -8.82 -16.56
N LEU A 427 12.20 -7.81 -15.89
CA LEU A 427 11.96 -6.41 -16.22
C LEU A 427 12.53 -6.01 -17.59
N PRO A 428 13.82 -6.29 -17.94
CA PRO A 428 14.35 -5.95 -19.25
C PRO A 428 13.63 -6.63 -20.42
N ARG A 429 13.04 -7.80 -20.19
CA ARG A 429 12.26 -8.52 -21.20
C ARG A 429 10.93 -7.85 -21.52
N ARG A 430 10.36 -7.16 -20.55
CA ARG A 430 9.09 -6.44 -20.70
C ARG A 430 9.28 -5.04 -21.25
N VAL A 431 10.23 -4.28 -20.70
CA VAL A 431 10.34 -2.84 -20.99
C VAL A 431 11.62 -2.44 -21.72
N GLY A 432 12.51 -3.41 -22.03
CA GLY A 432 13.85 -3.17 -22.58
C GLY A 432 14.85 -2.76 -21.50
N ALA A 433 16.15 -2.96 -21.78
CA ALA A 433 17.22 -2.81 -20.79
C ALA A 433 17.36 -1.36 -20.27
N GLU A 434 17.27 -0.37 -21.16
CA GLU A 434 17.42 1.05 -20.80
C GLU A 434 16.27 1.53 -19.88
N ARG A 435 15.03 1.18 -20.18
CA ARG A 435 13.89 1.55 -19.34
C ARG A 435 13.91 0.78 -18.02
N ALA A 436 14.31 -0.49 -18.02
CA ALA A 436 14.49 -1.27 -16.79
C ALA A 436 15.48 -0.61 -15.84
N ARG A 437 16.62 -0.15 -16.35
CA ARG A 437 17.62 0.58 -15.59
C ARG A 437 17.04 1.88 -15.01
N ARG A 438 16.34 2.69 -15.82
CA ARG A 438 15.72 3.94 -15.36
C ARG A 438 14.69 3.69 -14.26
N LEU A 439 13.76 2.75 -14.44
CA LEU A 439 12.71 2.46 -13.46
C LEU A 439 13.28 2.09 -12.08
N THR A 440 14.38 1.33 -12.05
CA THR A 440 15.00 0.92 -10.77
C THR A 440 15.92 2.01 -10.18
N GLN A 441 16.47 2.92 -10.99
CA GLN A 441 17.33 4.01 -10.53
C GLN A 441 16.56 5.24 -10.09
N ASP A 442 15.53 5.65 -10.86
CA ASP A 442 14.75 6.86 -10.57
C ASP A 442 13.80 6.64 -9.37
N ALA A 443 13.40 5.39 -9.12
CA ALA A 443 12.52 4.99 -8.02
C ALA A 443 11.22 5.82 -7.98
N LEU A 444 10.74 6.26 -9.16
CA LEU A 444 9.51 7.00 -9.31
C LEU A 444 8.32 6.06 -9.59
N PRO A 445 7.12 6.45 -9.15
CA PRO A 445 5.93 5.66 -9.43
C PRO A 445 5.59 5.67 -10.92
N ILE A 446 4.99 4.58 -11.38
CA ILE A 446 4.42 4.42 -12.70
C ILE A 446 2.93 4.09 -12.58
N GLY A 447 2.09 4.79 -13.34
CA GLY A 447 0.65 4.55 -13.38
C GLY A 447 0.26 3.47 -14.39
N ALA A 448 -1.00 3.04 -14.33
CA ALA A 448 -1.48 1.92 -15.15
C ALA A 448 -1.39 2.17 -16.66
N ALA A 449 -1.69 3.38 -17.12
CA ALA A 449 -1.60 3.72 -18.55
C ALA A 449 -0.16 3.61 -19.06
N GLU A 450 0.80 4.21 -18.37
CA GLU A 450 2.22 4.14 -18.71
C GLU A 450 2.78 2.72 -18.59
N ALA A 451 2.32 1.95 -17.59
CA ALA A 451 2.72 0.56 -17.41
C ALA A 451 2.32 -0.32 -18.60
N VAL A 452 1.12 -0.07 -19.17
CA VAL A 452 0.69 -0.77 -20.39
C VAL A 452 1.45 -0.27 -21.62
N GLU A 453 1.61 1.03 -21.77
CA GLU A 453 2.34 1.63 -22.90
C GLU A 453 3.78 1.13 -23.00
N CYS A 454 4.47 0.98 -21.87
CA CYS A 454 5.85 0.51 -21.84
C CYS A 454 6.00 -1.02 -21.83
N GLY A 455 4.91 -1.78 -21.76
CA GLY A 455 4.92 -3.23 -21.71
C GLY A 455 5.18 -3.84 -20.33
N LEU A 456 5.22 -3.02 -19.26
CA LEU A 456 5.32 -3.51 -17.88
C LEU A 456 4.08 -4.33 -17.49
N ALA A 457 2.90 -3.88 -17.93
CA ALA A 457 1.65 -4.61 -17.85
C ALA A 457 1.07 -4.90 -19.24
N ASP A 458 0.29 -5.98 -19.37
CA ASP A 458 -0.37 -6.33 -20.63
C ASP A 458 -1.72 -5.64 -20.80
N ARG A 459 -2.41 -5.37 -19.69
CA ARG A 459 -3.73 -4.68 -19.67
C ARG A 459 -3.95 -3.91 -18.38
N ALA A 460 -4.67 -2.81 -18.51
CA ALA A 460 -5.29 -2.10 -17.39
C ALA A 460 -6.82 -2.25 -17.49
N LEU A 461 -7.48 -2.54 -16.38
CA LEU A 461 -8.92 -2.69 -16.29
C LEU A 461 -9.48 -1.74 -15.23
N GLY A 462 -10.51 -0.98 -15.59
CA GLY A 462 -11.19 -0.05 -14.67
C GLY A 462 -12.22 -0.71 -13.77
N GLY A 463 -12.78 0.09 -12.87
CA GLY A 463 -13.85 -0.28 -11.97
C GLY A 463 -13.41 -0.51 -10.53
N SER A 464 -14.36 -0.89 -9.68
CA SER A 464 -14.07 -1.27 -8.29
C SER A 464 -13.12 -2.46 -8.25
N ARG A 465 -12.53 -2.72 -7.09
CA ARG A 465 -11.66 -3.89 -6.92
C ARG A 465 -12.41 -5.21 -7.24
N LEU A 466 -13.65 -5.34 -6.80
CA LEU A 466 -14.47 -6.54 -7.09
C LEU A 466 -14.78 -6.67 -8.59
N ASP A 467 -15.08 -5.57 -9.28
CA ASP A 467 -15.27 -5.59 -10.74
C ASP A 467 -13.98 -5.97 -11.45
N PHE A 468 -12.86 -5.47 -11.02
CA PHE A 468 -11.55 -5.82 -11.56
C PHE A 468 -11.29 -7.33 -11.40
N GLU A 469 -11.46 -7.88 -10.20
CA GLU A 469 -11.23 -9.31 -9.90
C GLU A 469 -12.14 -10.22 -10.75
N ARG A 470 -13.42 -9.86 -10.87
CA ARG A 470 -14.38 -10.57 -11.73
C ARG A 470 -13.93 -10.56 -13.20
N ARG A 471 -13.54 -9.39 -13.73
CA ARG A 471 -13.09 -9.24 -15.12
C ARG A 471 -11.78 -9.98 -15.40
N VAL A 472 -10.87 -10.08 -14.42
CA VAL A 472 -9.66 -10.89 -14.56
C VAL A 472 -10.00 -12.37 -14.58
N LEU A 473 -10.94 -12.83 -13.76
CA LEU A 473 -11.42 -14.23 -13.79
C LEU A 473 -12.05 -14.57 -15.14
N GLU A 474 -12.98 -13.76 -15.64
CA GLU A 474 -13.58 -13.89 -16.96
C GLU A 474 -12.53 -13.93 -18.10
N TYR A 475 -11.47 -13.12 -17.97
CA TYR A 475 -10.35 -13.16 -18.91
C TYR A 475 -9.59 -14.49 -18.83
N ALA A 476 -9.31 -14.99 -17.64
CA ALA A 476 -8.61 -16.25 -17.42
C ALA A 476 -9.41 -17.45 -17.93
N GLU A 477 -10.74 -17.46 -17.72
CA GLU A 477 -11.65 -18.48 -18.24
C GLU A 477 -11.68 -18.49 -19.77
N ARG A 478 -11.77 -17.32 -20.41
CA ARG A 478 -11.65 -17.22 -21.87
C ARG A 478 -10.29 -17.70 -22.37
N LEU A 479 -9.21 -17.40 -21.66
CA LEU A 479 -7.88 -17.87 -22.02
C LEU A 479 -7.77 -19.40 -21.87
N ALA A 480 -8.37 -19.97 -20.82
CA ALA A 480 -8.41 -21.42 -20.61
C ALA A 480 -9.22 -22.15 -21.70
N ALA A 481 -10.29 -21.52 -22.20
CA ALA A 481 -11.16 -22.06 -23.25
C ALA A 481 -10.66 -21.76 -24.68
N ASP A 482 -9.57 -20.98 -24.83
CA ASP A 482 -9.07 -20.57 -26.16
C ASP A 482 -8.67 -21.79 -27.01
N PRO A 483 -9.17 -21.95 -28.23
CA PRO A 483 -8.76 -23.03 -29.14
C PRO A 483 -7.25 -23.05 -29.42
N GLY A 484 -6.59 -21.90 -29.31
CA GLY A 484 -5.14 -21.76 -29.49
C GLY A 484 -4.32 -21.98 -28.21
N TYR A 485 -4.94 -22.32 -27.09
CA TYR A 485 -4.28 -22.44 -25.79
C TYR A 485 -3.03 -23.32 -25.82
N ASP A 486 -3.12 -24.51 -26.42
CA ASP A 486 -2.00 -25.47 -26.45
C ASP A 486 -0.80 -24.91 -27.22
N ARG A 487 -1.05 -24.10 -28.26
CA ARG A 487 0.00 -23.37 -28.99
C ARG A 487 0.64 -22.29 -28.12
N LEU A 488 -0.16 -21.55 -27.35
CA LEU A 488 0.35 -20.53 -26.42
C LEU A 488 1.22 -21.17 -25.34
N LEU A 489 0.76 -22.28 -24.76
CA LEU A 489 1.52 -23.02 -23.75
C LEU A 489 2.80 -23.63 -24.31
N ALA A 490 2.76 -24.19 -25.53
CA ALA A 490 3.93 -24.70 -26.21
C ALA A 490 4.95 -23.59 -26.49
N GLY A 491 4.49 -22.41 -26.92
CA GLY A 491 5.31 -21.22 -27.09
C GLY A 491 6.00 -20.80 -25.78
N ARG A 492 5.26 -20.77 -24.67
CA ARG A 492 5.80 -20.51 -23.33
C ARG A 492 6.90 -21.48 -22.95
N ARG A 493 6.67 -22.78 -23.14
CA ARG A 493 7.66 -23.84 -22.87
C ARG A 493 8.93 -23.62 -23.67
N SER A 494 8.80 -23.42 -24.99
CA SER A 494 9.92 -23.21 -25.88
C SER A 494 10.78 -21.99 -25.48
N VAL A 495 10.12 -20.86 -25.18
CA VAL A 495 10.83 -19.65 -24.71
C VAL A 495 11.58 -19.94 -23.42
N ARG A 496 10.93 -20.62 -22.46
CA ARG A 496 11.52 -20.94 -21.16
C ARG A 496 12.74 -21.87 -21.31
N GLU A 497 12.65 -22.88 -22.18
CA GLU A 497 13.76 -23.79 -22.47
C GLU A 497 14.96 -23.11 -23.13
N VAL A 498 14.71 -22.21 -24.07
CA VAL A 498 15.77 -21.42 -24.74
C VAL A 498 16.45 -20.51 -23.70
N ASP A 499 15.68 -19.83 -22.89
CA ASP A 499 16.21 -18.95 -21.86
C ASP A 499 17.03 -19.70 -20.81
N GLU A 500 16.52 -20.87 -20.36
CA GLU A 500 17.20 -21.69 -19.36
C GLU A 500 18.53 -22.24 -19.88
N ARG A 501 18.60 -22.60 -21.17
CA ARG A 501 19.87 -23.02 -21.81
C ARG A 501 20.85 -21.86 -21.94
N ARG A 502 20.35 -20.64 -22.21
CA ARG A 502 21.20 -19.45 -22.38
C ARG A 502 21.75 -18.95 -21.06
N LYS A 503 20.89 -18.76 -20.08
CA LYS A 503 21.21 -18.37 -18.71
C LYS A 503 20.08 -18.82 -17.79
N PRO A 504 20.32 -19.79 -16.90
CA PRO A 504 19.32 -20.30 -15.97
C PRO A 504 18.75 -19.20 -15.05
N LEU A 505 17.49 -19.34 -14.62
CA LEU A 505 16.90 -18.43 -13.61
C LEU A 505 17.74 -18.38 -12.34
N ASP A 506 18.30 -19.51 -11.92
CA ASP A 506 19.14 -19.58 -10.73
C ASP A 506 20.44 -18.78 -10.86
N ALA A 507 20.97 -18.57 -12.09
CA ALA A 507 22.11 -17.69 -12.32
C ALA A 507 21.75 -16.21 -12.13
N TYR A 508 20.59 -15.76 -12.64
CA TYR A 508 20.08 -14.41 -12.38
C TYR A 508 19.86 -14.18 -10.89
N ARG A 509 19.20 -15.14 -10.22
CA ARG A 509 19.00 -15.09 -8.78
C ARG A 509 20.32 -15.00 -8.00
N ALA A 510 21.33 -15.79 -8.38
CA ALA A 510 22.62 -15.79 -7.70
C ALA A 510 23.34 -14.44 -7.84
N GLU A 511 23.29 -13.81 -9.01
CA GLU A 511 23.87 -12.48 -9.24
C GLU A 511 23.15 -11.40 -8.41
N GLU A 512 21.80 -11.41 -8.42
CA GLU A 512 21.01 -10.49 -7.60
C GLU A 512 21.30 -10.67 -6.11
N LEU A 513 21.34 -11.90 -5.63
CA LEU A 513 21.64 -12.20 -4.23
C LEU A 513 23.07 -11.83 -3.84
N ALA A 514 24.04 -11.90 -4.75
CA ALA A 514 25.40 -11.43 -4.49
C ALA A 514 25.44 -9.92 -4.23
N GLU A 515 24.65 -9.12 -4.96
CA GLU A 515 24.50 -7.69 -4.70
C GLU A 515 23.71 -7.42 -3.40
N MET A 516 22.60 -8.14 -3.19
CA MET A 516 21.80 -8.02 -1.98
C MET A 516 22.56 -8.39 -0.70
N SER A 517 23.51 -9.33 -0.78
CA SER A 517 24.34 -9.67 0.37
C SER A 517 25.22 -8.50 0.83
N ARG A 518 25.78 -7.75 -0.13
CA ARG A 518 26.56 -6.54 0.17
C ARG A 518 25.71 -5.44 0.78
N ASP A 519 24.45 -5.30 0.31
CA ASP A 519 23.53 -4.32 0.89
C ASP A 519 23.08 -4.70 2.30
N MET A 520 22.81 -5.99 2.55
CA MET A 520 22.24 -6.47 3.82
C MET A 520 23.30 -6.69 4.91
N PHE A 521 24.47 -7.28 4.57
CA PHE A 521 25.51 -7.61 5.54
C PHE A 521 26.56 -6.50 5.67
N ASP A 522 27.04 -5.95 4.54
CA ASP A 522 28.06 -4.90 4.54
C ASP A 522 27.45 -3.49 4.65
N ASP A 523 26.11 -3.38 4.57
CA ASP A 523 25.34 -2.12 4.65
C ASP A 523 25.86 -1.05 3.65
N ARG A 524 26.26 -1.50 2.48
CA ARG A 524 26.92 -0.71 1.42
C ARG A 524 26.17 0.58 1.06
N SER A 525 24.84 0.53 1.09
CA SER A 525 23.96 1.62 0.65
C SER A 525 23.02 2.13 1.75
N GLY A 526 23.26 1.82 3.03
CA GLY A 526 22.51 2.33 4.16
C GLY A 526 21.17 1.63 4.42
N PHE A 527 21.03 0.36 4.05
CA PHE A 527 19.80 -0.41 4.29
C PHE A 527 19.39 -0.45 5.76
N ARG A 528 20.36 -0.58 6.68
CA ARG A 528 20.10 -0.65 8.12
C ARG A 528 19.41 0.61 8.63
N GLU A 529 19.91 1.77 8.27
CA GLU A 529 19.34 3.06 8.66
C GLU A 529 17.97 3.29 8.00
N ALA A 530 17.86 3.09 6.68
CA ALA A 530 16.63 3.25 5.94
C ALA A 530 15.51 2.34 6.48
N ARG A 531 15.81 1.06 6.78
CA ARG A 531 14.91 0.12 7.42
C ARG A 531 14.42 0.63 8.78
N ARG A 532 15.34 1.02 9.68
CA ARG A 532 14.98 1.54 11.00
C ARG A 532 14.15 2.81 10.93
N ALA A 533 14.52 3.75 10.08
CA ALA A 533 13.75 4.97 9.84
C ALA A 533 12.31 4.65 9.39
N PHE A 534 12.14 3.72 8.47
CA PHE A 534 10.83 3.28 8.00
C PHE A 534 10.01 2.60 9.11
N VAL A 535 10.59 1.62 9.79
CA VAL A 535 9.90 0.81 10.82
C VAL A 535 9.48 1.66 12.02
N HIS A 536 10.34 2.55 12.48
CA HIS A 536 10.09 3.45 13.60
C HIS A 536 9.42 4.77 13.18
N LYS A 537 9.06 4.90 11.90
CA LYS A 537 8.35 6.07 11.35
C LYS A 537 9.08 7.38 11.64
N ALA A 538 10.39 7.39 11.45
CA ALA A 538 11.19 8.60 11.56
C ALA A 538 10.64 9.66 10.59
N LYS A 539 10.54 10.90 11.08
CA LYS A 539 10.09 12.01 10.23
C LYS A 539 11.14 12.30 9.16
N ALA A 540 10.68 12.54 7.94
CA ALA A 540 11.55 13.02 6.88
C ALA A 540 12.23 14.32 7.32
N GLN A 541 13.52 14.46 7.03
CA GLN A 541 14.31 15.65 7.32
C GLN A 541 14.22 16.67 6.18
N ALA A 542 14.04 16.19 4.95
CA ALA A 542 13.92 16.99 3.74
C ALA A 542 13.11 16.23 2.69
N THR A 543 12.63 16.95 1.70
CA THR A 543 12.05 16.34 0.51
C THR A 543 13.16 15.73 -0.36
N PRO A 544 13.03 14.47 -0.80
CA PRO A 544 13.99 13.86 -1.72
C PRO A 544 14.14 14.69 -3.00
N GLU A 545 15.38 14.91 -3.45
CA GLU A 545 15.70 15.77 -4.60
C GLU A 545 14.92 15.39 -5.86
N HIS A 546 14.80 14.10 -6.17
CA HIS A 546 14.06 13.62 -7.36
C HIS A 546 12.55 13.96 -7.35
N LEU A 547 11.98 14.37 -6.22
CA LEU A 547 10.60 14.83 -6.06
C LEU A 547 10.53 16.38 -6.06
N ALA A 548 11.55 17.05 -5.51
CA ALA A 548 11.62 18.50 -5.30
C ALA A 548 12.19 19.24 -6.52
N ARG A 549 11.60 19.07 -7.71
CA ARG A 549 12.08 19.69 -8.96
C ARG A 549 12.24 21.21 -8.90
N HIS A 550 11.45 21.88 -8.07
CA HIS A 550 11.55 23.33 -7.84
C HIS A 550 12.90 23.74 -7.23
N ARG A 551 13.57 22.84 -6.49
CA ARG A 551 14.90 23.09 -5.90
C ARG A 551 16.00 22.95 -6.95
N GLU A 552 15.90 21.99 -7.87
CA GLU A 552 16.84 21.81 -8.98
C GLU A 552 16.84 23.04 -9.93
N LEU A 553 15.64 23.53 -10.27
CA LEU A 553 15.46 24.65 -11.20
C LEU A 553 15.97 25.99 -10.63
N SER A 554 16.01 26.14 -9.30
CA SER A 554 16.48 27.34 -8.61
C SER A 554 17.99 27.33 -8.28
N GLY A 555 18.67 26.19 -8.50
CA GLY A 555 20.06 26.00 -8.07
C GLY A 555 20.24 25.96 -6.54
N ALA A 556 19.15 25.91 -5.78
CA ALA A 556 19.16 25.78 -4.35
C ALA A 556 19.37 24.31 -3.98
N SER A 557 20.55 23.95 -3.47
CA SER A 557 20.78 22.67 -2.84
C SER A 557 19.85 22.50 -1.63
N ALA A 558 19.37 21.28 -1.38
CA ALA A 558 18.66 20.98 -0.14
C ALA A 558 19.49 21.46 1.05
N PRO A 559 18.88 21.98 2.14
CA PRO A 559 19.62 22.39 3.31
C PRO A 559 20.45 21.20 3.77
N SER A 560 21.78 21.32 3.69
CA SER A 560 22.73 20.32 4.11
C SER A 560 22.50 20.09 5.60
N GLY A 561 21.87 18.97 5.96
CA GLY A 561 21.88 18.47 7.32
C GLY A 561 23.35 18.38 7.71
N THR A 562 23.77 19.24 8.61
CA THR A 562 25.12 19.29 9.14
C THR A 562 25.51 17.90 9.64
N GLY A 563 26.39 17.26 8.88
CA GLY A 563 27.03 16.03 9.31
C GLY A 563 27.73 16.26 10.65
N ALA A 564 27.33 15.54 11.64
CA ALA A 564 28.14 15.31 12.81
C ALA A 564 29.26 14.36 12.40
N SER A 565 30.36 14.93 11.82
CA SER A 565 31.67 14.35 12.01
C SER A 565 32.05 14.67 13.44
N HIS A 566 32.25 13.66 14.28
CA HIS A 566 33.40 13.59 15.20
C HIS A 566 33.39 12.26 15.96
N MET A 567 34.48 11.48 15.71
CA MET A 567 35.12 10.41 16.51
C MET A 567 34.33 9.12 16.74
#